data_c20066b001d482ba641356aa49e142e5
#
_entry.id   c20066b001d482ba641356aa49e142e5
#
_cell.length_a   1.000
_cell.length_b   1.000
_cell.length_c   1.000
_cell.angle_alpha   90.00
_cell.angle_beta   90.00
_cell.angle_gamma   90.00
#
_symmetry.space_group_name_H-M   'P 1'
#
loop_
_entity.id
_entity.type
_entity.pdbx_description
1 polymer ?
#
loop_
_entity_poly.entity_id
_entity_poly.type
_entity_poly.pdbx_seq_one_letter_code
_entity_poly.pdbx_strand_id
1 'polypeptide(L)'
;MRELKAYKAAMQSLPSGCLAAEAEAEKQEKLSVEMTGSQTGPMSCSEQTELFVRASGQKTGMVYTQKLDANASDVIAQALTNSEASAAKKAEPMAAADYWEMDEAKDSNYEQTKTLVSIETLKNKAKTLAGQLEESFGCQVRLNLSQTILTMGIVNTNNIEETASVCRFAAEAAADGYEGYACALTLDELSPEPFIHEFSNRRFLDVPTILAEPGVYRAVLSSQAVNNILITAWQMFTAKRARSGATPFAGKENKKIFSDCITIRDYKGGADSKNSVQCGFSWKMDCEGVPSRDLTLVENGVLKVWMHNLSSAAAAGVRSTGNAGRKTLLSGNIHTDMAIMPKNFTIESGTASLEQLIHDCDDGVYVFKNYDQFHALNVVSGDFSFPCKAVRIKEGKPVGIMEGLTMTGNVAELFARVEQVGSDRVINPLVMYDSYTVSGPAMLVKSLKISG
;
A
#
# COMPACT_ATOMS: atom_id res chain seq x y z
N MET A 1 1.23 -20.48 14.48
CA MET A 1 2.58 -20.78 13.97
C MET A 1 3.33 -21.62 15.00
N ARG A 2 4.18 -22.56 14.53
CA ARG A 2 4.90 -23.49 15.43
C ARG A 2 5.90 -22.76 16.31
N GLU A 3 6.56 -21.78 15.76
CA GLU A 3 7.62 -20.97 16.37
C GLU A 3 7.12 -20.23 17.61
N LEU A 4 5.90 -19.78 17.61
CA LEU A 4 5.31 -19.00 18.71
C LEU A 4 4.94 -19.84 19.95
N LYS A 5 4.83 -21.17 19.82
CA LYS A 5 4.50 -22.03 20.97
C LYS A 5 5.54 -21.96 22.10
N ALA A 6 6.82 -21.89 21.74
CA ALA A 6 7.91 -21.74 22.70
C ALA A 6 7.84 -20.40 23.44
N TYR A 7 7.52 -19.32 22.71
CA TYR A 7 7.35 -17.98 23.30
C TYR A 7 6.12 -17.91 24.21
N LYS A 8 5.00 -18.49 23.79
CA LYS A 8 3.82 -18.57 24.64
C LYS A 8 4.11 -19.32 25.97
N ALA A 9 4.86 -20.42 25.90
CA ALA A 9 5.27 -21.15 27.10
C ALA A 9 6.22 -20.30 27.98
N ALA A 10 7.21 -19.63 27.39
CA ALA A 10 8.14 -18.77 28.11
C ALA A 10 7.44 -17.56 28.79
N MET A 11 6.37 -17.05 28.22
CA MET A 11 5.57 -15.97 28.80
C MET A 11 4.81 -16.36 30.08
N GLN A 12 4.70 -17.64 30.39
CA GLN A 12 4.14 -18.10 31.68
C GLN A 12 5.09 -17.87 32.85
N SER A 13 6.41 -17.64 32.58
CA SER A 13 7.43 -17.36 33.59
C SER A 13 8.40 -16.32 33.05
N LEU A 14 8.00 -15.06 33.11
CA LEU A 14 8.78 -13.95 32.60
C LEU A 14 10.09 -13.73 33.39
N PRO A 15 11.15 -13.21 32.75
CA PRO A 15 12.36 -12.77 33.44
C PRO A 15 12.06 -11.73 34.51
N SER A 16 12.90 -11.68 35.56
CA SER A 16 12.77 -10.67 36.61
C SER A 16 12.76 -9.25 36.03
N GLY A 17 11.80 -8.44 36.47
CA GLY A 17 11.62 -7.06 35.98
C GLY A 17 10.86 -6.95 34.65
N CYS A 18 10.53 -8.06 33.98
CA CYS A 18 9.66 -8.05 32.82
C CYS A 18 8.19 -8.08 33.26
N LEU A 19 7.41 -7.06 32.84
CA LEU A 19 5.98 -6.93 33.17
C LEU A 19 5.09 -7.45 32.06
N ALA A 20 5.56 -7.39 30.80
CA ALA A 20 4.81 -7.86 29.64
C ALA A 20 5.78 -8.28 28.53
N ALA A 21 5.35 -9.24 27.72
CA ALA A 21 6.08 -9.69 26.54
C ALA A 21 5.13 -10.02 25.39
N GLU A 22 5.63 -9.90 24.19
CA GLU A 22 4.96 -10.20 22.93
C GLU A 22 5.96 -10.81 21.95
N ALA A 23 5.52 -11.82 21.22
CA ALA A 23 6.28 -12.38 20.11
C ALA A 23 5.38 -12.43 18.87
N GLU A 24 5.87 -11.88 17.80
CA GLU A 24 5.28 -11.90 16.46
C GLU A 24 6.19 -12.72 15.55
N ALA A 25 5.60 -13.57 14.74
CA ALA A 25 6.30 -14.30 13.69
C ALA A 25 5.66 -13.97 12.34
N GLU A 26 6.47 -13.63 11.37
CA GLU A 26 6.06 -13.41 9.99
C GLU A 26 6.76 -14.43 9.09
N LYS A 27 5.98 -15.21 8.34
CA LYS A 27 6.46 -16.12 7.32
C LYS A 27 6.00 -15.64 5.96
N GLN A 28 6.93 -15.41 5.05
CA GLN A 28 6.66 -15.08 3.65
C GLN A 28 7.09 -16.26 2.77
N GLU A 29 6.18 -16.70 1.91
CA GLU A 29 6.43 -17.67 0.85
C GLU A 29 6.10 -16.99 -0.49
N LYS A 30 7.03 -17.02 -1.44
CA LYS A 30 6.85 -16.37 -2.74
C LYS A 30 7.27 -17.31 -3.86
N LEU A 31 6.43 -17.40 -4.88
CA LEU A 31 6.67 -18.10 -6.12
C LEU A 31 6.51 -17.10 -7.27
N SER A 32 7.46 -17.06 -8.21
CA SER A 32 7.35 -16.18 -9.38
C SER A 32 7.82 -16.84 -10.66
N VAL A 33 7.25 -16.38 -11.76
CA VAL A 33 7.55 -16.79 -13.13
C VAL A 33 7.64 -15.56 -14.02
N GLU A 34 8.72 -15.43 -14.76
CA GLU A 34 8.85 -14.44 -15.82
C GLU A 34 8.55 -15.05 -17.19
N MET A 35 7.89 -14.27 -18.04
CA MET A 35 7.62 -14.60 -19.44
C MET A 35 8.12 -13.46 -20.33
N THR A 36 8.65 -13.81 -21.49
CA THR A 36 8.91 -12.87 -22.59
C THR A 36 8.31 -13.47 -23.85
N GLY A 37 7.17 -12.98 -24.26
CA GLY A 37 6.36 -13.63 -25.25
C GLY A 37 5.97 -15.05 -24.82
N SER A 38 6.17 -16.00 -25.71
CA SER A 38 5.94 -17.43 -25.45
C SER A 38 7.06 -18.11 -24.64
N GLN A 39 8.20 -17.43 -24.43
CA GLN A 39 9.37 -18.00 -23.75
C GLN A 39 9.25 -17.84 -22.23
N THR A 40 9.45 -18.94 -21.50
CA THR A 40 9.58 -18.93 -20.06
C THR A 40 10.97 -18.46 -19.67
N GLY A 41 11.04 -17.40 -18.89
CA GLY A 41 12.25 -16.86 -18.30
C GLY A 41 12.55 -17.44 -16.90
N PRO A 42 13.22 -16.68 -16.04
CA PRO A 42 13.51 -17.07 -14.66
C PRO A 42 12.26 -17.45 -13.87
N MET A 43 12.43 -18.45 -13.02
CA MET A 43 11.45 -18.85 -12.01
C MET A 43 12.12 -18.84 -10.65
N SER A 44 11.44 -18.35 -9.63
CA SER A 44 11.97 -18.34 -8.27
C SER A 44 10.95 -18.84 -7.27
N CYS A 45 11.45 -19.49 -6.22
CA CYS A 45 10.68 -19.85 -5.04
C CYS A 45 11.52 -19.47 -3.82
N SER A 46 10.94 -18.72 -2.91
CA SER A 46 11.59 -18.29 -1.66
C SER A 46 10.68 -18.47 -0.47
N GLU A 47 11.30 -18.79 0.67
CA GLU A 47 10.65 -18.84 1.97
C GLU A 47 11.52 -18.10 2.97
N GLN A 48 10.91 -17.23 3.79
CA GLN A 48 11.58 -16.50 4.85
C GLN A 48 10.68 -16.47 6.07
N THR A 49 11.25 -16.69 7.25
CA THR A 49 10.53 -16.53 8.52
C THR A 49 11.33 -15.60 9.43
N GLU A 50 10.63 -14.67 10.04
CA GLU A 50 11.17 -13.64 10.91
C GLU A 50 10.42 -13.64 12.25
N LEU A 51 11.15 -13.35 13.32
CA LEU A 51 10.60 -13.24 14.67
C LEU A 51 10.93 -11.85 15.22
N PHE A 52 9.93 -11.22 15.78
CA PHE A 52 10.02 -9.95 16.49
C PHE A 52 9.52 -10.16 17.92
N VAL A 53 10.38 -9.89 18.89
CA VAL A 53 10.04 -10.10 20.30
C VAL A 53 10.16 -8.79 21.04
N ARG A 54 9.07 -8.34 21.67
CA ARG A 54 9.05 -7.17 22.55
C ARG A 54 8.95 -7.63 24.01
N ALA A 55 9.71 -6.98 24.88
CA ALA A 55 9.59 -7.17 26.32
C ALA A 55 9.60 -5.80 27.01
N SER A 56 8.71 -5.64 27.98
CA SER A 56 8.50 -4.39 28.68
C SER A 56 8.68 -4.55 30.19
N GLY A 57 9.51 -3.67 30.75
CA GLY A 57 9.52 -3.32 32.15
C GLY A 57 9.01 -1.88 32.31
N GLN A 58 9.87 -0.95 32.74
CA GLN A 58 9.57 0.47 32.71
C GLN A 58 9.51 1.03 31.27
N LYS A 59 10.28 0.45 30.38
CA LYS A 59 10.33 0.76 28.94
C LYS A 59 10.15 -0.54 28.14
N THR A 60 9.96 -0.41 26.84
CA THR A 60 9.93 -1.55 25.91
C THR A 60 11.24 -1.65 25.16
N GLY A 61 11.79 -2.84 25.12
CA GLY A 61 12.89 -3.22 24.24
C GLY A 61 12.44 -4.30 23.28
N MET A 62 13.27 -4.56 22.27
CA MET A 62 12.95 -5.43 21.15
C MET A 62 14.15 -6.24 20.71
N VAL A 63 13.87 -7.45 20.21
CA VAL A 63 14.80 -8.30 19.47
C VAL A 63 14.15 -8.70 18.16
N TYR A 64 14.92 -8.61 17.10
CA TYR A 64 14.64 -9.24 15.83
C TYR A 64 15.56 -10.45 15.64
N THR A 65 15.04 -11.56 15.13
CA THR A 65 15.84 -12.73 14.82
C THR A 65 15.23 -13.59 13.71
N GLN A 66 16.09 -14.23 12.94
CA GLN A 66 15.73 -15.31 12.00
C GLN A 66 16.14 -16.68 12.54
N LYS A 67 16.71 -16.73 13.75
CA LYS A 67 17.05 -17.98 14.44
C LYS A 67 15.82 -18.55 15.14
N LEU A 68 15.11 -19.40 14.44
CA LEU A 68 13.83 -19.98 14.90
C LEU A 68 13.99 -20.97 16.05
N ASP A 69 15.20 -21.52 16.26
CA ASP A 69 15.58 -22.46 17.31
C ASP A 69 16.17 -21.77 18.55
N ALA A 70 16.21 -20.43 18.57
CA ALA A 70 16.68 -19.69 19.74
C ALA A 70 15.79 -19.95 20.96
N ASN A 71 16.40 -20.04 22.16
CA ASN A 71 15.66 -20.19 23.40
C ASN A 71 14.75 -18.98 23.65
N ALA A 72 13.42 -19.19 23.71
CA ALA A 72 12.45 -18.11 23.80
C ALA A 72 12.62 -17.25 25.07
N SER A 73 12.98 -17.87 26.21
CA SER A 73 13.21 -17.14 27.47
C SER A 73 14.43 -16.22 27.37
N ASP A 74 15.51 -16.69 26.71
CA ASP A 74 16.72 -15.90 26.51
C ASP A 74 16.46 -14.73 25.58
N VAL A 75 15.66 -14.94 24.51
CA VAL A 75 15.28 -13.86 23.56
C VAL A 75 14.41 -12.80 24.26
N ILE A 76 13.44 -13.22 25.11
CA ILE A 76 12.62 -12.29 25.91
C ILE A 76 13.51 -11.51 26.89
N ALA A 77 14.46 -12.16 27.55
CA ALA A 77 15.41 -11.51 28.48
C ALA A 77 16.31 -10.49 27.72
N GLN A 78 16.77 -10.87 26.53
CA GLN A 78 17.55 -9.93 25.68
C GLN A 78 16.70 -8.72 25.24
N ALA A 79 15.44 -8.94 24.87
CA ALA A 79 14.52 -7.85 24.53
C ALA A 79 14.33 -6.90 25.71
N LEU A 80 14.18 -7.43 26.93
CA LEU A 80 14.10 -6.63 28.15
C LEU A 80 15.38 -5.83 28.39
N THR A 81 16.54 -6.44 28.24
CA THR A 81 17.86 -5.76 28.36
C THR A 81 17.96 -4.60 27.35
N ASN A 82 17.55 -4.84 26.11
CA ASN A 82 17.54 -3.81 25.06
C ASN A 82 16.65 -2.60 25.41
N SER A 83 15.68 -2.76 26.32
CA SER A 83 14.82 -1.67 26.77
C SER A 83 15.60 -0.55 27.48
N GLU A 84 16.73 -0.86 28.08
CA GLU A 84 17.60 0.14 28.75
C GLU A 84 18.14 1.17 27.75
N ALA A 85 18.45 0.76 26.53
CA ALA A 85 18.89 1.62 25.44
C ALA A 85 17.76 2.38 24.75
N SER A 86 16.49 2.06 25.06
CA SER A 86 15.34 2.71 24.43
C SER A 86 15.23 4.18 24.81
N ALA A 87 15.06 5.06 23.80
CA ALA A 87 14.78 6.47 23.99
C ALA A 87 13.35 6.74 24.52
N ALA A 88 12.46 5.74 24.50
CA ALA A 88 11.12 5.86 25.04
C ALA A 88 11.12 6.14 26.55
N LYS A 89 10.20 7.00 27.01
CA LYS A 89 10.10 7.36 28.44
C LYS A 89 9.27 6.36 29.25
N LYS A 90 8.48 5.51 28.58
CA LYS A 90 7.57 4.52 29.19
C LYS A 90 7.41 3.31 28.28
N ALA A 91 6.90 2.23 28.83
CA ALA A 91 6.56 1.03 28.09
C ALA A 91 5.50 1.32 26.99
N GLU A 92 5.64 0.64 25.86
CA GLU A 92 4.66 0.65 24.79
C GLU A 92 3.51 -0.31 25.12
N PRO A 93 2.27 0.01 24.76
CA PRO A 93 1.15 -0.88 24.98
C PRO A 93 1.24 -2.14 24.10
N MET A 94 0.64 -3.23 24.56
CA MET A 94 0.41 -4.46 23.81
C MET A 94 -1.09 -4.69 23.68
N ALA A 95 -1.52 -5.31 22.56
CA ALA A 95 -2.93 -5.58 22.32
C ALA A 95 -3.53 -6.44 23.45
N ALA A 96 -4.79 -6.19 23.76
CA ALA A 96 -5.57 -6.95 24.72
C ALA A 96 -6.76 -7.63 24.04
N ALA A 97 -7.31 -8.65 24.68
CA ALA A 97 -8.37 -9.49 24.11
C ALA A 97 -9.65 -8.72 23.74
N ASP A 98 -9.93 -7.59 24.41
CA ASP A 98 -11.10 -6.75 24.14
C ASP A 98 -11.15 -6.17 22.71
N TYR A 99 -10.00 -6.12 22.02
CA TYR A 99 -9.97 -5.74 20.59
C TYR A 99 -10.69 -6.77 19.71
N TRP A 100 -10.70 -8.06 20.10
CA TRP A 100 -11.31 -9.18 19.36
C TRP A 100 -12.76 -9.44 19.71
N GLU A 101 -13.27 -8.80 20.76
CA GLU A 101 -14.69 -8.91 21.18
C GLU A 101 -15.63 -8.05 20.32
N MET A 102 -15.09 -7.14 19.53
CA MET A 102 -15.87 -6.24 18.67
C MET A 102 -16.44 -6.98 17.44
N ASP A 103 -17.64 -6.63 17.03
CA ASP A 103 -18.33 -7.24 15.88
C ASP A 103 -17.55 -7.14 14.55
N GLU A 104 -16.79 -6.06 14.38
CA GLU A 104 -15.94 -5.83 13.20
C GLU A 104 -14.81 -6.87 13.06
N ALA A 105 -14.41 -7.54 14.16
CA ALA A 105 -13.40 -8.59 14.15
C ALA A 105 -13.96 -9.95 13.72
N LYS A 106 -15.27 -10.14 13.80
CA LYS A 106 -15.96 -11.42 13.56
C LYS A 106 -16.28 -11.69 12.10
N ASP A 107 -16.30 -10.67 11.25
CA ASP A 107 -16.73 -10.75 9.85
C ASP A 107 -15.67 -11.25 8.85
N SER A 108 -14.57 -11.83 9.31
CA SER A 108 -13.53 -12.30 8.42
C SER A 108 -13.64 -13.79 8.08
N ASN A 109 -14.76 -14.22 7.48
CA ASN A 109 -14.92 -15.58 6.91
C ASN A 109 -14.17 -15.77 5.58
N TYR A 110 -13.11 -15.00 5.31
CA TYR A 110 -12.35 -15.16 4.10
C TYR A 110 -11.34 -16.30 4.24
N GLU A 111 -11.68 -17.48 3.74
CA GLU A 111 -10.72 -18.58 3.57
C GLU A 111 -9.78 -18.25 2.39
N GLN A 112 -8.60 -17.72 2.70
CA GLN A 112 -7.57 -17.51 1.70
C GLN A 112 -6.77 -18.80 1.45
N THR A 113 -6.25 -18.94 0.24
CA THR A 113 -5.27 -19.97 -0.10
C THR A 113 -4.06 -19.86 0.82
N LYS A 114 -3.76 -20.96 1.54
CA LYS A 114 -2.66 -21.02 2.53
C LYS A 114 -1.42 -21.74 2.01
N THR A 115 -1.43 -22.13 0.73
CA THR A 115 -0.35 -22.88 0.08
C THR A 115 -0.03 -22.30 -1.26
N LEU A 116 1.25 -22.33 -1.63
CA LEU A 116 1.66 -21.99 -2.98
C LEU A 116 1.04 -22.97 -3.98
N VAL A 117 0.61 -22.45 -5.13
CA VAL A 117 0.27 -23.31 -6.26
C VAL A 117 1.52 -24.01 -6.79
N SER A 118 1.37 -25.06 -7.61
CA SER A 118 2.52 -25.65 -8.25
C SER A 118 3.17 -24.66 -9.22
N ILE A 119 4.49 -24.75 -9.40
CA ILE A 119 5.21 -23.91 -10.38
C ILE A 119 4.64 -24.07 -11.78
N GLU A 120 4.20 -25.28 -12.13
CA GLU A 120 3.60 -25.55 -13.44
C GLU A 120 2.24 -24.87 -13.59
N THR A 121 1.42 -24.82 -12.52
CA THR A 121 0.16 -24.09 -12.51
C THR A 121 0.39 -22.59 -12.73
N LEU A 122 1.35 -21.99 -12.01
CA LEU A 122 1.67 -20.58 -12.15
C LEU A 122 2.21 -20.25 -13.53
N LYS A 123 3.09 -21.10 -14.06
CA LYS A 123 3.66 -20.98 -15.41
C LYS A 123 2.60 -21.07 -16.51
N ASN A 124 1.66 -22.01 -16.40
CA ASN A 124 0.57 -22.14 -17.37
C ASN A 124 -0.33 -20.90 -17.37
N LYS A 125 -0.66 -20.34 -16.20
CA LYS A 125 -1.40 -19.09 -16.10
C LYS A 125 -0.61 -17.93 -16.70
N ALA A 126 0.69 -17.81 -16.39
CA ALA A 126 1.55 -16.76 -16.93
C ALA A 126 1.62 -16.83 -18.47
N LYS A 127 1.77 -18.03 -19.03
CA LYS A 127 1.77 -18.23 -20.48
C LYS A 127 0.45 -17.84 -21.13
N THR A 128 -0.69 -18.22 -20.52
CA THR A 128 -2.01 -17.85 -21.02
C THR A 128 -2.19 -16.33 -20.98
N LEU A 129 -1.87 -15.70 -19.86
CA LEU A 129 -2.01 -14.26 -19.68
C LEU A 129 -1.10 -13.49 -20.64
N ALA A 130 0.17 -13.87 -20.77
CA ALA A 130 1.10 -13.25 -21.73
C ALA A 130 0.58 -13.33 -23.16
N GLY A 131 0.07 -14.52 -23.59
CA GLY A 131 -0.50 -14.70 -24.93
C GLY A 131 -1.73 -13.80 -25.20
N GLN A 132 -2.63 -13.70 -24.23
CA GLN A 132 -3.80 -12.82 -24.35
C GLN A 132 -3.41 -11.35 -24.44
N LEU A 133 -2.38 -10.93 -23.68
CA LEU A 133 -1.86 -9.57 -23.73
C LEU A 133 -1.15 -9.29 -25.07
N GLU A 134 -0.35 -10.22 -25.58
CA GLU A 134 0.31 -10.08 -26.89
C GLU A 134 -0.70 -9.96 -28.03
N GLU A 135 -1.76 -10.78 -28.01
CA GLU A 135 -2.85 -10.68 -28.97
C GLU A 135 -3.52 -9.30 -28.92
N SER A 136 -3.79 -8.80 -27.72
CA SER A 136 -4.47 -7.52 -27.53
C SER A 136 -3.59 -6.31 -27.82
N PHE A 137 -2.29 -6.39 -27.52
CA PHE A 137 -1.34 -5.28 -27.67
C PHE A 137 -0.71 -5.23 -29.07
N GLY A 138 -0.73 -6.34 -29.79
CA GLY A 138 -0.08 -6.46 -31.10
C GLY A 138 1.46 -6.42 -31.05
N CYS A 139 2.06 -6.61 -29.88
CA CYS A 139 3.51 -6.60 -29.68
C CYS A 139 3.93 -7.56 -28.56
N GLN A 140 5.23 -7.84 -28.47
CA GLN A 140 5.78 -8.74 -27.46
C GLN A 140 5.60 -8.16 -26.06
N VAL A 141 5.13 -9.01 -25.11
CA VAL A 141 4.92 -8.66 -23.71
C VAL A 141 5.95 -9.36 -22.83
N ARG A 142 6.52 -8.60 -21.90
CA ARG A 142 7.24 -9.14 -20.75
C ARG A 142 6.27 -9.17 -19.58
N LEU A 143 6.07 -10.33 -18.97
CA LEU A 143 5.16 -10.54 -17.86
C LEU A 143 5.91 -11.17 -16.69
N ASN A 144 5.78 -10.60 -15.50
CA ASN A 144 6.17 -11.23 -14.25
C ASN A 144 4.89 -11.57 -13.46
N LEU A 145 4.66 -12.86 -13.20
CA LEU A 145 3.55 -13.35 -12.40
C LEU A 145 4.07 -13.96 -11.12
N SER A 146 3.56 -13.54 -9.99
CA SER A 146 3.94 -14.04 -8.68
C SER A 146 2.74 -14.38 -7.80
N GLN A 147 2.93 -15.38 -6.93
CA GLN A 147 2.09 -15.62 -5.77
C GLN A 147 2.90 -15.34 -4.52
N THR A 148 2.37 -14.53 -3.61
CA THR A 148 2.93 -14.29 -2.28
C THR A 148 1.93 -14.75 -1.24
N ILE A 149 2.39 -15.57 -0.30
CA ILE A 149 1.65 -15.94 0.90
C ILE A 149 2.39 -15.34 2.09
N LEU A 150 1.69 -14.53 2.85
CA LEU A 150 2.19 -13.95 4.08
C LEU A 150 1.40 -14.52 5.25
N THR A 151 2.08 -15.24 6.14
CA THR A 151 1.48 -15.76 7.36
C THR A 151 2.07 -15.03 8.56
N MET A 152 1.21 -14.37 9.30
CA MET A 152 1.55 -13.64 10.51
C MET A 152 0.92 -14.30 11.72
N GLY A 153 1.68 -14.47 12.77
CA GLY A 153 1.19 -14.97 14.05
C GLY A 153 1.69 -14.08 15.18
N ILE A 154 0.91 -13.98 16.25
CA ILE A 154 1.24 -13.20 17.44
C ILE A 154 0.79 -13.91 18.71
N VAL A 155 1.61 -13.83 19.74
CA VAL A 155 1.29 -14.23 21.12
C VAL A 155 1.77 -13.14 22.06
N ASN A 156 1.00 -12.84 23.12
CA ASN A 156 1.43 -11.89 24.14
C ASN A 156 0.88 -12.24 25.54
N THR A 157 1.39 -11.54 26.54
CA THR A 157 1.00 -11.71 27.95
C THR A 157 -0.43 -11.23 28.26
N ASN A 158 -1.10 -10.51 27.34
CA ASN A 158 -2.50 -10.10 27.46
C ASN A 158 -3.47 -11.13 26.84
N ASN A 159 -3.02 -12.39 26.72
CA ASN A 159 -3.79 -13.52 26.18
C ASN A 159 -4.19 -13.39 24.70
N ILE A 160 -3.45 -12.61 23.92
CA ILE A 160 -3.57 -12.69 22.46
C ILE A 160 -2.81 -13.92 21.96
N GLU A 161 -3.47 -14.72 21.16
CA GLU A 161 -2.91 -15.80 20.36
C GLU A 161 -3.66 -15.88 19.05
N GLU A 162 -3.13 -15.18 18.04
CA GLU A 162 -3.77 -15.07 16.76
C GLU A 162 -2.81 -15.45 15.62
N THR A 163 -3.39 -15.96 14.55
CA THR A 163 -2.67 -16.27 13.31
C THR A 163 -3.54 -15.93 12.13
N ALA A 164 -2.95 -15.28 11.14
CA ALA A 164 -3.61 -14.95 9.89
C ALA A 164 -2.68 -15.29 8.73
N SER A 165 -3.25 -15.72 7.60
CA SER A 165 -2.54 -15.86 6.34
C SER A 165 -3.26 -15.05 5.29
N VAL A 166 -2.50 -14.36 4.47
CA VAL A 166 -3.00 -13.60 3.32
C VAL A 166 -2.30 -14.13 2.06
N CYS A 167 -3.04 -14.22 0.96
CA CYS A 167 -2.53 -14.64 -0.33
C CYS A 167 -2.76 -13.54 -1.34
N ARG A 168 -1.78 -13.31 -2.21
CA ARG A 168 -1.89 -12.39 -3.34
C ARG A 168 -1.27 -13.03 -4.56
N PHE A 169 -1.97 -12.93 -5.68
CA PHE A 169 -1.39 -13.06 -7.01
C PHE A 169 -1.18 -11.67 -7.58
N ALA A 170 0.02 -11.39 -8.08
CA ALA A 170 0.35 -10.11 -8.68
C ALA A 170 1.01 -10.33 -10.02
N ALA A 171 0.58 -9.57 -11.01
CA ALA A 171 1.16 -9.55 -12.34
C ALA A 171 1.63 -8.15 -12.70
N GLU A 172 2.82 -8.08 -13.29
CA GLU A 172 3.40 -6.88 -13.87
C GLU A 172 3.66 -7.16 -15.35
N ALA A 173 3.10 -6.36 -16.23
CA ALA A 173 3.27 -6.47 -17.66
C ALA A 173 3.93 -5.23 -18.25
N ALA A 174 4.90 -5.44 -19.13
CA ALA A 174 5.58 -4.37 -19.85
C ALA A 174 5.62 -4.67 -21.35
N ALA A 175 5.28 -3.66 -22.16
CA ALA A 175 5.27 -3.76 -23.61
C ALA A 175 5.38 -2.37 -24.25
N ASP A 176 6.32 -2.16 -25.16
CA ASP A 176 6.44 -0.93 -25.97
C ASP A 176 6.28 0.36 -25.13
N GLY A 177 7.01 0.48 -24.01
CA GLY A 177 6.98 1.63 -23.12
C GLY A 177 5.75 1.70 -22.20
N TYR A 178 4.85 0.75 -22.25
CA TYR A 178 3.79 0.53 -21.29
C TYR A 178 4.31 -0.30 -20.10
N GLU A 179 3.84 0.01 -18.93
CA GLU A 179 4.00 -0.77 -17.71
C GLU A 179 2.66 -0.75 -16.96
N GLY A 180 2.14 -1.92 -16.65
CA GLY A 180 0.87 -2.07 -15.95
C GLY A 180 0.93 -3.14 -14.87
N TYR A 181 -0.01 -3.08 -13.94
CA TYR A 181 -0.09 -3.96 -12.80
C TYR A 181 -1.51 -4.48 -12.63
N ALA A 182 -1.60 -5.73 -12.19
CA ALA A 182 -2.85 -6.30 -11.69
C ALA A 182 -2.58 -7.19 -10.49
N CYS A 183 -3.53 -7.29 -9.60
CA CYS A 183 -3.48 -8.23 -8.49
C CYS A 183 -4.86 -8.82 -8.21
N ALA A 184 -4.86 -10.02 -7.62
CA ALA A 184 -6.05 -10.76 -7.24
C ALA A 184 -5.77 -11.62 -6.01
N LEU A 185 -6.82 -12.03 -5.30
CA LEU A 185 -6.70 -12.91 -4.14
C LEU A 185 -6.69 -14.39 -4.54
N THR A 186 -7.20 -14.71 -5.74
CA THR A 186 -7.15 -16.04 -6.35
C THR A 186 -6.52 -15.98 -7.75
N LEU A 187 -5.97 -17.10 -8.19
CA LEU A 187 -5.33 -17.17 -9.52
C LEU A 187 -6.36 -17.01 -10.66
N ASP A 188 -7.58 -17.48 -10.45
CA ASP A 188 -8.65 -17.43 -11.45
C ASP A 188 -9.18 -15.99 -11.66
N GLU A 189 -9.20 -15.18 -10.60
CA GLU A 189 -9.60 -13.77 -10.68
C GLU A 189 -8.57 -12.91 -11.43
N LEU A 190 -7.34 -13.37 -11.57
CA LEU A 190 -6.32 -12.61 -12.28
C LEU A 190 -6.58 -12.71 -13.79
N SER A 191 -6.95 -11.58 -14.39
CA SER A 191 -7.40 -11.49 -15.78
C SER A 191 -6.59 -10.45 -16.57
N PRO A 192 -6.60 -10.52 -17.93
CA PRO A 192 -5.92 -9.54 -18.78
C PRO A 192 -6.62 -8.18 -18.88
N GLU A 193 -7.92 -8.08 -18.54
CA GLU A 193 -8.75 -6.90 -18.76
C GLU A 193 -8.16 -5.60 -18.17
N PRO A 194 -7.64 -5.57 -16.93
CA PRO A 194 -7.06 -4.36 -16.37
C PRO A 194 -5.89 -3.82 -17.24
N PHE A 195 -5.04 -4.73 -17.73
CA PHE A 195 -3.91 -4.37 -18.60
C PHE A 195 -4.38 -3.88 -19.96
N ILE A 196 -5.35 -4.59 -20.58
CA ILE A 196 -5.90 -4.24 -21.90
C ILE A 196 -6.57 -2.87 -21.84
N HIS A 197 -7.36 -2.64 -20.79
CA HIS A 197 -8.03 -1.36 -20.59
C HIS A 197 -7.01 -0.22 -20.45
N GLU A 198 -5.99 -0.38 -19.60
CA GLU A 198 -4.97 0.63 -19.39
C GLU A 198 -4.11 0.85 -20.65
N PHE A 199 -3.72 -0.24 -21.34
CA PHE A 199 -2.99 -0.17 -22.60
C PHE A 199 -3.77 0.57 -23.69
N SER A 200 -5.09 0.40 -23.75
CA SER A 200 -5.96 1.09 -24.73
C SER A 200 -5.92 2.62 -24.60
N ASN A 201 -5.57 3.12 -23.40
CA ASN A 201 -5.41 4.56 -23.16
C ASN A 201 -4.18 5.15 -23.88
N ARG A 202 -3.29 4.31 -24.43
CA ARG A 202 -2.18 4.77 -25.30
C ARG A 202 -2.65 5.47 -26.57
N ARG A 203 -3.89 5.24 -27.00
CA ARG A 203 -4.50 6.01 -28.10
C ARG A 203 -4.40 7.53 -27.90
N PHE A 204 -4.38 8.01 -26.66
CA PHE A 204 -4.19 9.43 -26.34
C PHE A 204 -2.73 9.88 -26.50
N LEU A 205 -1.79 8.94 -26.71
CA LEU A 205 -0.38 9.21 -26.98
C LEU A 205 -0.03 9.07 -28.47
N ASP A 206 -0.98 8.77 -29.34
CA ASP A 206 -0.78 8.69 -30.79
C ASP A 206 -0.83 10.11 -31.40
N VAL A 207 0.11 10.92 -30.99
CA VAL A 207 0.28 12.32 -31.40
C VAL A 207 1.78 12.65 -31.48
N PRO A 208 2.19 13.64 -32.31
CA PRO A 208 3.60 13.96 -32.47
C PRO A 208 4.22 14.49 -31.17
N THR A 209 5.53 14.32 -31.04
CA THR A 209 6.29 15.02 -29.99
C THR A 209 6.42 16.50 -30.34
N ILE A 210 6.13 17.35 -29.37
CA ILE A 210 6.22 18.80 -29.48
C ILE A 210 7.18 19.39 -28.44
N LEU A 211 7.56 20.64 -28.61
CA LEU A 211 8.36 21.34 -27.62
C LEU A 211 7.58 21.47 -26.31
N ALA A 212 8.31 21.37 -25.21
CA ALA A 212 7.77 21.60 -23.87
C ALA A 212 7.28 23.06 -23.76
N GLU A 213 6.07 23.23 -23.27
CA GLU A 213 5.46 24.53 -22.99
C GLU A 213 5.28 24.66 -21.47
N PRO A 214 6.24 25.25 -20.72
CA PRO A 214 6.06 25.51 -19.30
C PRO A 214 4.88 26.41 -19.00
N GLY A 215 4.13 26.14 -17.94
CA GLY A 215 2.94 26.94 -17.60
C GLY A 215 2.16 26.41 -16.40
N VAL A 216 1.03 27.02 -16.17
CA VAL A 216 0.01 26.54 -15.22
C VAL A 216 -1.20 26.11 -16.03
N TYR A 217 -1.58 24.85 -15.90
CA TYR A 217 -2.60 24.21 -16.74
C TYR A 217 -3.72 23.59 -15.90
N ARG A 218 -4.92 23.54 -16.46
CA ARG A 218 -5.84 22.46 -16.09
C ARG A 218 -5.16 21.15 -16.47
N ALA A 219 -5.24 20.14 -15.61
CA ALA A 219 -4.50 18.93 -15.86
C ALA A 219 -5.34 17.68 -15.53
N VAL A 220 -5.29 16.72 -16.43
CA VAL A 220 -5.70 15.34 -16.13
C VAL A 220 -4.48 14.58 -15.65
N LEU A 221 -4.55 13.99 -14.47
CA LEU A 221 -3.57 13.02 -13.97
C LEU A 221 -4.07 11.62 -14.27
N SER A 222 -3.24 10.76 -14.86
CA SER A 222 -3.57 9.35 -15.03
C SER A 222 -3.66 8.63 -13.67
N SER A 223 -4.33 7.47 -13.61
CA SER A 223 -4.33 6.62 -12.42
C SER A 223 -2.92 6.26 -11.97
N GLN A 224 -2.00 6.00 -12.89
CA GLN A 224 -0.60 5.72 -12.58
C GLN A 224 0.10 6.94 -11.96
N ALA A 225 -0.14 8.15 -12.49
CA ALA A 225 0.43 9.37 -11.95
C ALA A 225 -0.11 9.68 -10.54
N VAL A 226 -1.39 9.42 -10.29
CA VAL A 226 -2.01 9.52 -8.96
C VAL A 226 -1.41 8.49 -8.02
N ASN A 227 -1.29 7.22 -8.42
CA ASN A 227 -0.70 6.17 -7.59
C ASN A 227 0.72 6.51 -7.16
N ASN A 228 1.54 7.05 -8.04
CA ASN A 228 2.91 7.47 -7.71
C ASN A 228 2.96 8.59 -6.64
N ILE A 229 1.94 9.43 -6.56
CA ILE A 229 1.79 10.38 -5.45
C ILE A 229 1.37 9.63 -4.18
N LEU A 230 0.41 8.71 -4.27
CA LEU A 230 -0.15 8.00 -3.12
C LEU A 230 0.85 7.07 -2.44
N ILE A 231 1.82 6.49 -3.19
CA ILE A 231 2.89 5.63 -2.65
C ILE A 231 3.59 6.26 -1.44
N THR A 232 3.70 7.57 -1.40
CA THR A 232 4.36 8.29 -0.31
C THR A 232 3.38 9.16 0.50
N ALA A 233 2.32 9.70 -0.13
CA ALA A 233 1.38 10.65 0.48
C ALA A 233 0.57 10.06 1.65
N TRP A 234 0.32 8.75 1.68
CA TRP A 234 -0.40 8.10 2.78
C TRP A 234 0.23 8.39 4.16
N GLN A 235 1.54 8.62 4.21
CA GLN A 235 2.24 8.93 5.46
C GLN A 235 1.71 10.20 6.14
N MET A 236 1.12 11.13 5.37
CA MET A 236 0.51 12.36 5.88
C MET A 236 -0.71 12.09 6.75
N PHE A 237 -1.31 10.90 6.67
CA PHE A 237 -2.52 10.50 7.41
C PHE A 237 -2.21 9.65 8.65
N THR A 238 -0.96 9.62 9.11
CA THR A 238 -0.57 8.90 10.32
C THR A 238 -0.67 9.77 11.56
N ALA A 239 -1.26 9.25 12.64
CA ALA A 239 -1.46 9.95 13.89
C ALA A 239 -0.13 10.42 14.53
N LYS A 240 0.95 9.66 14.36
CA LYS A 240 2.28 10.05 14.84
C LYS A 240 2.74 11.36 14.20
N ARG A 241 2.57 11.54 12.89
CA ARG A 241 2.92 12.79 12.19
C ARG A 241 1.98 13.93 12.55
N ALA A 242 0.68 13.65 12.64
CA ALA A 242 -0.31 14.66 13.05
C ALA A 242 0.03 15.26 14.41
N ARG A 243 0.36 14.42 15.39
CA ARG A 243 0.71 14.85 16.75
C ARG A 243 2.03 15.63 16.81
N SER A 244 3.01 15.30 15.99
CA SER A 244 4.29 16.02 15.94
C SER A 244 4.26 17.27 15.06
N GLY A 245 3.15 17.58 14.41
CA GLY A 245 3.07 18.67 13.43
C GLY A 245 3.79 18.38 12.11
N ALA A 246 4.19 17.12 11.86
CA ALA A 246 4.96 16.69 10.69
C ALA A 246 4.07 16.25 9.51
N THR A 247 2.93 16.89 9.34
CA THR A 247 2.00 16.75 8.21
C THR A 247 1.28 18.07 7.97
N PRO A 248 0.93 18.42 6.71
CA PRO A 248 0.18 19.63 6.41
C PRO A 248 -1.26 19.60 6.95
N PHE A 249 -1.71 18.46 7.46
CA PHE A 249 -3.08 18.25 7.97
C PHE A 249 -3.18 18.26 9.51
N ALA A 250 -2.07 18.50 10.22
CA ALA A 250 -2.10 18.58 11.69
C ALA A 250 -3.15 19.58 12.19
N GLY A 251 -3.98 19.17 13.16
CA GLY A 251 -5.06 19.98 13.72
C GLY A 251 -6.24 20.27 12.77
N LYS A 252 -6.36 19.51 11.67
CA LYS A 252 -7.44 19.65 10.68
C LYS A 252 -8.49 18.53 10.75
N GLU A 253 -8.55 17.75 11.82
CA GLU A 253 -9.65 16.79 12.02
C GLU A 253 -11.01 17.47 11.92
N ASN A 254 -11.96 16.81 11.26
CA ASN A 254 -13.30 17.29 10.93
C ASN A 254 -13.33 18.61 10.13
N LYS A 255 -12.20 18.98 9.50
CA LYS A 255 -12.14 20.13 8.59
C LYS A 255 -11.99 19.65 7.15
N LYS A 256 -12.49 20.46 6.24
CA LYS A 256 -12.31 20.26 4.81
C LYS A 256 -10.86 20.54 4.45
N ILE A 257 -10.20 19.54 3.87
CA ILE A 257 -8.80 19.60 3.42
C ILE A 257 -8.67 19.40 1.90
N PHE A 258 -9.67 18.80 1.25
CA PHE A 258 -9.70 18.50 -0.17
C PHE A 258 -11.03 18.90 -0.82
N SER A 259 -11.12 18.72 -2.13
CA SER A 259 -12.37 18.85 -2.89
C SER A 259 -13.43 17.84 -2.41
N ASP A 260 -14.71 18.16 -2.59
CA ASP A 260 -15.85 17.26 -2.28
C ASP A 260 -15.79 15.94 -3.08
N CYS A 261 -15.08 15.95 -4.22
CA CYS A 261 -14.90 14.75 -5.04
C CYS A 261 -13.96 13.72 -4.42
N ILE A 262 -13.20 14.08 -3.37
CA ILE A 262 -12.17 13.21 -2.81
C ILE A 262 -12.65 12.51 -1.55
N THR A 263 -12.76 11.19 -1.65
CA THR A 263 -12.91 10.28 -0.51
C THR A 263 -11.73 9.32 -0.49
N ILE A 264 -11.06 9.21 0.66
CA ILE A 264 -9.90 8.33 0.86
C ILE A 264 -10.23 7.29 1.91
N ARG A 265 -10.01 6.04 1.58
CA ARG A 265 -10.20 4.90 2.49
C ARG A 265 -8.93 4.06 2.58
N ASP A 266 -8.79 3.39 3.72
CA ASP A 266 -7.86 2.27 3.88
C ASP A 266 -8.68 1.01 4.13
N TYR A 267 -8.72 0.11 3.14
CA TYR A 267 -9.52 -1.11 3.20
C TYR A 267 -8.73 -2.26 3.82
N LYS A 268 -9.38 -3.02 4.71
CA LYS A 268 -8.81 -4.29 5.22
C LYS A 268 -8.67 -5.34 4.12
N GLY A 269 -9.48 -5.23 3.06
CA GLY A 269 -9.57 -6.21 1.98
C GLY A 269 -10.54 -7.34 2.29
N GLY A 270 -10.80 -8.20 1.30
CA GLY A 270 -11.72 -9.33 1.39
C GLY A 270 -12.90 -9.22 0.44
N ALA A 271 -13.62 -10.35 0.24
CA ALA A 271 -14.75 -10.45 -0.69
C ALA A 271 -15.99 -9.67 -0.26
N ASP A 272 -16.10 -9.33 1.03
CA ASP A 272 -17.28 -8.67 1.61
C ASP A 272 -17.26 -7.14 1.51
N SER A 273 -16.23 -6.54 0.92
CA SER A 273 -16.32 -5.11 0.63
C SER A 273 -17.42 -4.91 -0.42
N LYS A 274 -18.54 -4.29 -0.01
CA LYS A 274 -19.70 -3.97 -0.86
C LYS A 274 -19.33 -3.17 -2.12
N ASN A 275 -18.13 -2.69 -2.19
CA ASN A 275 -17.49 -2.15 -3.38
C ASN A 275 -16.47 -3.19 -3.81
N SER A 276 -16.64 -3.87 -4.90
CA SER A 276 -15.72 -4.82 -5.56
C SER A 276 -14.33 -4.23 -5.80
N VAL A 277 -13.74 -3.67 -4.75
CA VAL A 277 -12.40 -3.14 -4.73
C VAL A 277 -11.48 -4.33 -4.81
N GLN A 278 -10.84 -4.51 -5.94
CA GLN A 278 -9.70 -5.40 -6.02
C GLN A 278 -8.67 -4.88 -5.01
N CYS A 279 -8.54 -5.59 -3.90
CA CYS A 279 -7.56 -5.29 -2.88
C CYS A 279 -6.33 -6.15 -3.10
N GLY A 280 -5.14 -5.58 -2.88
CA GLY A 280 -3.89 -6.33 -3.01
C GLY A 280 -3.76 -7.43 -1.97
N PHE A 281 -4.26 -7.19 -0.74
CA PHE A 281 -4.29 -8.14 0.35
C PHE A 281 -5.59 -8.03 1.15
N SER A 282 -5.95 -9.13 1.82
CA SER A 282 -7.00 -9.14 2.83
C SER A 282 -6.37 -9.37 4.21
N TRP A 283 -6.38 -8.37 5.04
CA TRP A 283 -5.71 -8.36 6.34
C TRP A 283 -6.67 -8.66 7.48
N LYS A 284 -6.41 -9.72 8.27
CA LYS A 284 -7.17 -10.03 9.48
C LYS A 284 -6.78 -9.13 10.66
N MET A 285 -5.49 -8.85 10.80
CA MET A 285 -4.91 -8.07 11.89
C MET A 285 -3.67 -7.32 11.43
N ASP A 286 -3.22 -6.38 12.24
CA ASP A 286 -1.93 -5.71 12.09
C ASP A 286 -0.80 -6.42 12.87
N CYS A 287 0.42 -5.87 12.79
CA CYS A 287 1.60 -6.43 13.47
C CYS A 287 1.57 -6.36 15.00
N GLU A 288 0.61 -5.67 15.60
CA GLU A 288 0.38 -5.63 17.04
C GLU A 288 -0.76 -6.57 17.47
N GLY A 289 -1.33 -7.35 16.53
CA GLY A 289 -2.46 -8.24 16.81
C GLY A 289 -3.79 -7.51 16.98
N VAL A 290 -3.90 -6.27 16.52
CA VAL A 290 -5.16 -5.53 16.51
C VAL A 290 -5.93 -5.90 15.24
N PRO A 291 -7.23 -6.29 15.33
CA PRO A 291 -8.06 -6.60 14.18
C PRO A 291 -8.08 -5.46 13.16
N SER A 292 -7.96 -5.81 11.89
CA SER A 292 -8.06 -4.87 10.79
C SER A 292 -9.50 -4.47 10.53
N ARG A 293 -9.71 -3.22 10.14
CA ARG A 293 -11.01 -2.68 9.76
C ARG A 293 -10.88 -1.71 8.59
N ASP A 294 -11.98 -1.47 7.90
CA ASP A 294 -12.04 -0.41 6.90
C ASP A 294 -12.06 0.94 7.58
N LEU A 295 -11.25 1.87 7.08
CA LEU A 295 -11.18 3.23 7.60
C LEU A 295 -11.56 4.23 6.52
N THR A 296 -12.42 5.18 6.85
CA THR A 296 -12.64 6.37 6.04
C THR A 296 -11.75 7.50 6.57
N LEU A 297 -10.61 7.71 5.94
CA LEU A 297 -9.65 8.73 6.35
C LEU A 297 -10.12 10.13 5.96
N VAL A 298 -10.62 10.26 4.73
CA VAL A 298 -11.21 11.49 4.21
C VAL A 298 -12.55 11.14 3.57
N GLU A 299 -13.59 11.89 3.88
CA GLU A 299 -14.92 11.75 3.29
C GLU A 299 -15.39 13.06 2.69
N ASN A 300 -15.63 13.06 1.38
CA ASN A 300 -16.04 14.25 0.65
C ASN A 300 -15.15 15.48 0.98
N GLY A 301 -13.84 15.25 0.96
CA GLY A 301 -12.83 16.26 1.26
C GLY A 301 -12.62 16.58 2.74
N VAL A 302 -13.40 16.01 3.66
CA VAL A 302 -13.29 16.25 5.11
C VAL A 302 -12.45 15.17 5.78
N LEU A 303 -11.37 15.55 6.46
CA LEU A 303 -10.54 14.63 7.25
C LEU A 303 -11.34 14.10 8.44
N LYS A 304 -11.50 12.78 8.56
CA LYS A 304 -12.31 12.10 9.58
C LYS A 304 -11.49 11.45 10.67
N VAL A 305 -10.47 10.68 10.29
CA VAL A 305 -9.70 9.86 11.22
C VAL A 305 -8.25 9.76 10.79
N TRP A 306 -7.36 9.54 11.75
CA TRP A 306 -5.97 9.21 11.54
C TRP A 306 -5.74 7.71 11.62
N MET A 307 -4.77 7.19 10.87
CA MET A 307 -4.28 5.83 11.10
C MET A 307 -3.48 5.77 12.39
N HIS A 308 -3.77 4.78 13.24
CA HIS A 308 -3.15 4.56 14.54
C HIS A 308 -2.58 3.15 14.67
N ASN A 309 -1.43 3.05 15.33
CA ASN A 309 -0.98 1.87 16.06
C ASN A 309 -1.32 2.02 17.55
N LEU A 310 -1.06 1.01 18.38
CA LEU A 310 -1.37 1.05 19.80
C LEU A 310 -0.72 2.21 20.54
N SER A 311 0.56 2.49 20.27
CA SER A 311 1.30 3.58 20.92
C SER A 311 0.72 4.96 20.62
N SER A 312 0.40 5.23 19.35
CA SER A 312 -0.18 6.52 18.94
C SER A 312 -1.63 6.66 19.40
N ALA A 313 -2.38 5.57 19.44
CA ALA A 313 -3.76 5.54 19.94
C ALA A 313 -3.83 5.82 21.44
N ALA A 314 -3.00 5.15 22.23
CA ALA A 314 -2.87 5.41 23.68
C ALA A 314 -2.48 6.86 23.97
N ALA A 315 -1.59 7.42 23.16
CA ALA A 315 -1.15 8.81 23.30
C ALA A 315 -2.24 9.83 22.93
N ALA A 316 -3.21 9.44 22.10
CA ALA A 316 -4.36 10.25 21.70
C ALA A 316 -5.63 9.99 22.54
N GLY A 317 -5.62 8.97 23.41
CA GLY A 317 -6.80 8.57 24.19
C GLY A 317 -7.91 7.93 23.35
N VAL A 318 -7.53 7.27 22.22
CA VAL A 318 -8.46 6.59 21.31
C VAL A 318 -8.07 5.12 21.15
N ARG A 319 -8.90 4.32 20.51
CA ARG A 319 -8.54 2.94 20.14
C ARG A 319 -7.67 2.91 18.88
N SER A 320 -6.74 1.92 18.82
CA SER A 320 -5.97 1.66 17.62
C SER A 320 -6.87 1.36 16.43
N THR A 321 -6.46 1.77 15.25
CA THR A 321 -7.16 1.50 14.00
C THR A 321 -6.70 0.20 13.32
N GLY A 322 -5.76 -0.54 13.94
CA GLY A 322 -5.22 -1.76 13.38
C GLY A 322 -4.27 -1.48 12.18
N ASN A 323 -3.49 -0.42 12.28
CA ASN A 323 -2.56 0.01 11.22
C ASN A 323 -1.09 -0.10 11.63
N ALA A 324 -0.76 -0.93 12.62
CA ALA A 324 0.64 -1.20 12.93
C ALA A 324 1.33 -1.98 11.81
N GLY A 325 2.58 -1.63 11.52
CA GLY A 325 3.41 -2.33 10.54
C GLY A 325 4.88 -2.17 10.85
N ARG A 326 5.73 -3.05 10.32
CA ARG A 326 7.18 -3.03 10.56
C ARG A 326 7.99 -2.63 9.35
N LYS A 327 7.49 -2.89 8.15
CA LYS A 327 8.21 -2.62 6.90
C LYS A 327 7.72 -1.33 6.28
N THR A 328 8.60 -0.35 6.16
CA THR A 328 8.30 0.89 5.46
C THR A 328 9.02 0.96 4.12
N LEU A 329 8.49 1.77 3.20
CA LEU A 329 8.99 1.92 1.83
C LEU A 329 10.48 2.22 1.68
N LEU A 330 11.03 2.99 2.61
CA LEU A 330 12.39 3.54 2.46
C LEU A 330 13.47 2.70 3.14
N SER A 331 13.07 1.64 3.76
CA SER A 331 13.99 0.80 4.50
C SER A 331 13.85 -0.62 4.01
N GLY A 332 14.55 -0.99 3.02
CA GLY A 332 14.64 -2.37 2.53
C GLY A 332 15.16 -3.37 3.58
N ASN A 333 15.34 -2.89 4.81
CA ASN A 333 15.76 -3.66 5.95
C ASN A 333 14.63 -3.78 6.97
N ILE A 334 14.64 -4.83 7.70
CA ILE A 334 13.76 -5.15 8.80
C ILE A 334 13.80 -4.03 9.83
N HIS A 335 12.62 -3.48 10.12
CA HIS A 335 12.51 -2.48 11.17
C HIS A 335 12.10 -3.15 12.46
N THR A 336 12.90 -2.88 13.46
CA THR A 336 12.55 -3.19 14.84
C THR A 336 11.45 -2.26 15.35
N ASP A 337 11.39 -1.03 14.86
CA ASP A 337 10.41 -0.05 15.31
C ASP A 337 9.03 -0.28 14.67
N MET A 338 7.99 -0.19 15.50
CA MET A 338 6.62 -0.25 15.05
C MET A 338 6.23 1.05 14.34
N ALA A 339 5.90 0.94 13.04
CA ALA A 339 5.40 2.05 12.24
C ALA A 339 3.86 2.06 12.21
N ILE A 340 3.29 3.09 11.58
CA ILE A 340 1.89 3.13 11.19
C ILE A 340 1.86 3.03 9.68
N MET A 341 1.11 2.07 9.13
CA MET A 341 1.06 1.78 7.69
C MET A 341 -0.38 1.52 7.24
N PRO A 342 -0.71 1.89 6.00
CA PRO A 342 -1.98 1.49 5.40
C PRO A 342 -1.96 0.01 5.02
N LYS A 343 -3.11 -0.50 4.59
CA LYS A 343 -3.27 -1.81 3.98
C LYS A 343 -3.56 -1.70 2.49
N ASN A 344 -4.69 -1.13 2.14
CA ASN A 344 -5.10 -0.85 0.76
C ASN A 344 -5.57 0.61 0.69
N PHE A 345 -4.62 1.52 0.55
CA PHE A 345 -4.86 2.96 0.57
C PHE A 345 -5.47 3.43 -0.74
N THR A 346 -6.71 3.86 -0.71
CA THR A 346 -7.54 4.03 -1.89
C THR A 346 -8.19 5.40 -1.94
N ILE A 347 -8.12 6.08 -3.10
CA ILE A 347 -9.05 7.14 -3.48
C ILE A 347 -10.23 6.48 -4.19
N GLU A 348 -11.46 6.76 -3.73
CA GLU A 348 -12.67 6.24 -4.35
C GLU A 348 -12.83 6.71 -5.79
N SER A 349 -13.36 5.81 -6.64
CA SER A 349 -13.68 6.13 -8.03
C SER A 349 -14.87 7.08 -8.13
N GLY A 350 -14.80 7.99 -9.10
CA GLY A 350 -15.93 8.76 -9.56
C GLY A 350 -16.66 8.06 -10.72
N THR A 351 -17.21 8.85 -11.64
CA THR A 351 -18.02 8.33 -12.75
C THR A 351 -17.49 8.69 -14.13
N ALA A 352 -16.55 9.61 -14.25
CA ALA A 352 -16.05 10.09 -15.53
C ALA A 352 -15.08 9.08 -16.16
N SER A 353 -15.20 8.78 -17.45
CA SER A 353 -14.14 8.06 -18.17
C SER A 353 -12.90 8.92 -18.35
N LEU A 354 -11.73 8.32 -18.60
CA LEU A 354 -10.52 9.07 -18.93
C LEU A 354 -10.74 9.97 -20.15
N GLU A 355 -11.47 9.48 -21.16
CA GLU A 355 -11.82 10.27 -22.35
C GLU A 355 -12.66 11.50 -21.99
N GLN A 356 -13.63 11.35 -21.09
CA GLN A 356 -14.43 12.47 -20.60
C GLN A 356 -13.56 13.49 -19.83
N LEU A 357 -12.65 13.04 -18.97
CA LEU A 357 -11.73 13.94 -18.26
C LEU A 357 -10.84 14.73 -19.22
N ILE A 358 -10.32 14.08 -20.28
CA ILE A 358 -9.50 14.75 -21.32
C ILE A 358 -10.36 15.76 -22.09
N HIS A 359 -11.57 15.39 -22.49
CA HIS A 359 -12.50 16.29 -23.15
C HIS A 359 -12.82 17.51 -22.28
N ASP A 360 -13.19 17.29 -21.01
CA ASP A 360 -13.56 18.36 -20.08
C ASP A 360 -12.36 19.22 -19.64
N CYS A 361 -11.13 18.72 -19.81
CA CYS A 361 -9.93 19.51 -19.60
C CYS A 361 -9.86 20.71 -20.57
N ASP A 362 -10.42 20.57 -21.77
CA ASP A 362 -10.53 21.55 -22.83
C ASP A 362 -9.15 22.10 -23.30
N ASP A 363 -8.56 23.05 -22.59
CA ASP A 363 -7.20 23.57 -22.84
C ASP A 363 -6.31 23.28 -21.62
N GLY A 364 -5.43 22.28 -21.73
CA GLY A 364 -4.62 21.83 -20.61
C GLY A 364 -3.61 20.74 -20.96
N VAL A 365 -3.33 19.89 -20.00
CA VAL A 365 -2.37 18.78 -20.15
C VAL A 365 -2.92 17.49 -19.59
N TYR A 366 -2.54 16.37 -20.20
CA TYR A 366 -2.72 15.03 -19.63
C TYR A 366 -1.36 14.49 -19.19
N VAL A 367 -1.11 14.46 -17.86
CA VAL A 367 0.09 13.85 -17.27
C VAL A 367 -0.13 12.36 -17.20
N PHE A 368 0.42 11.63 -18.16
CA PHE A 368 0.23 10.19 -18.27
C PHE A 368 1.29 9.39 -17.50
N LYS A 369 2.46 9.98 -17.21
CA LYS A 369 3.55 9.33 -16.46
C LYS A 369 4.32 10.36 -15.62
N ASN A 370 4.66 9.98 -14.39
CA ASN A 370 5.58 10.71 -13.52
C ASN A 370 6.56 9.73 -12.88
N TYR A 371 7.65 10.25 -12.35
CA TYR A 371 8.79 9.46 -11.88
C TYR A 371 9.20 9.89 -10.48
N ASP A 372 10.10 9.12 -9.85
CA ASP A 372 10.70 9.39 -8.55
C ASP A 372 9.68 9.43 -7.39
N GLN A 373 8.75 8.47 -7.41
CA GLN A 373 7.65 8.36 -6.46
C GLN A 373 8.08 8.29 -4.98
N PHE A 374 9.33 8.01 -4.70
CA PHE A 374 9.83 7.87 -3.32
C PHE A 374 10.48 9.14 -2.76
N HIS A 375 11.01 10.03 -3.62
CA HIS A 375 11.77 11.20 -3.19
C HIS A 375 11.14 12.53 -3.61
N ALA A 376 10.29 12.54 -4.63
CA ALA A 376 9.71 13.75 -5.20
C ALA A 376 8.68 14.45 -4.29
N LEU A 377 8.27 13.84 -3.16
CA LEU A 377 7.26 14.36 -2.25
C LEU A 377 7.80 14.55 -0.83
N ASN A 378 7.72 15.77 -0.32
CA ASN A 378 7.96 16.08 1.09
C ASN A 378 6.68 15.87 1.90
N VAL A 379 6.62 14.80 2.68
CA VAL A 379 5.42 14.44 3.48
C VAL A 379 5.13 15.39 4.64
N VAL A 380 6.09 16.25 5.04
CA VAL A 380 5.91 17.21 6.13
C VAL A 380 5.18 18.46 5.63
N SER A 381 5.64 19.03 4.52
CA SER A 381 5.04 20.23 3.93
C SER A 381 3.94 19.91 2.92
N GLY A 382 3.99 18.75 2.28
CA GLY A 382 3.13 18.37 1.17
C GLY A 382 3.66 18.82 -0.19
N ASP A 383 4.81 19.48 -0.25
CA ASP A 383 5.38 19.97 -1.51
C ASP A 383 5.94 18.82 -2.34
N PHE A 384 5.73 18.89 -3.65
CA PHE A 384 6.23 17.90 -4.58
C PHE A 384 6.88 18.50 -5.81
N SER A 385 7.79 17.70 -6.42
CA SER A 385 8.46 18.00 -7.66
C SER A 385 8.73 16.69 -8.42
N PHE A 386 7.76 16.26 -9.25
CA PHE A 386 7.85 15.00 -10.00
C PHE A 386 8.30 15.28 -11.43
N PRO A 387 9.42 14.69 -11.91
CA PRO A 387 9.66 14.60 -13.34
C PRO A 387 8.48 13.88 -14.00
N CYS A 388 8.06 14.36 -15.17
CA CYS A 388 6.86 13.79 -15.80
C CYS A 388 6.91 13.87 -17.34
N LYS A 389 5.97 13.17 -17.97
CA LYS A 389 5.61 13.28 -19.37
C LYS A 389 4.14 13.65 -19.47
N ALA A 390 3.80 14.51 -20.37
CA ALA A 390 2.44 14.97 -20.56
C ALA A 390 2.07 15.08 -22.02
N VAL A 391 0.77 14.98 -22.30
CA VAL A 391 0.18 15.32 -23.59
C VAL A 391 -0.48 16.67 -23.47
N ARG A 392 -0.21 17.57 -24.41
CA ARG A 392 -0.91 18.85 -24.56
C ARG A 392 -2.32 18.58 -25.07
N ILE A 393 -3.31 19.14 -24.41
CA ILE A 393 -4.72 19.11 -24.81
C ILE A 393 -5.13 20.47 -25.32
N LYS A 394 -5.81 20.52 -26.47
CA LYS A 394 -6.48 21.70 -27.02
C LYS A 394 -7.87 21.33 -27.52
N GLU A 395 -8.88 22.12 -27.19
CA GLU A 395 -10.28 21.85 -27.56
C GLU A 395 -10.73 20.42 -27.18
N GLY A 396 -10.30 19.97 -25.96
CA GLY A 396 -10.60 18.63 -25.46
C GLY A 396 -9.92 17.47 -26.18
N LYS A 397 -8.89 17.72 -27.01
CA LYS A 397 -8.20 16.68 -27.80
C LYS A 397 -6.69 16.70 -27.56
N PRO A 398 -6.04 15.52 -27.50
CA PRO A 398 -4.59 15.39 -27.51
C PRO A 398 -3.99 16.00 -28.80
N VAL A 399 -2.95 16.82 -28.68
CA VAL A 399 -2.32 17.48 -29.84
C VAL A 399 -0.81 17.27 -29.90
N GLY A 400 -0.15 16.85 -28.83
CA GLY A 400 1.29 16.57 -28.86
C GLY A 400 1.85 16.13 -27.53
N ILE A 401 2.86 15.23 -27.56
CA ILE A 401 3.59 14.75 -26.38
C ILE A 401 4.68 15.76 -26.03
N MET A 402 4.74 16.13 -24.78
CA MET A 402 5.79 16.96 -24.19
C MET A 402 6.63 16.12 -23.23
N GLU A 403 7.94 16.16 -23.38
CA GLU A 403 8.90 15.43 -22.54
C GLU A 403 9.85 16.40 -21.81
N GLY A 404 10.62 15.86 -20.84
CA GLY A 404 11.56 16.67 -20.05
C GLY A 404 10.88 17.63 -19.09
N LEU A 405 9.65 17.33 -18.71
CA LEU A 405 8.83 18.17 -17.84
C LEU A 405 8.98 17.79 -16.38
N THR A 406 8.66 18.76 -15.53
CA THR A 406 8.51 18.58 -14.09
C THR A 406 7.19 19.19 -13.64
N MET A 407 6.34 18.39 -12.99
CA MET A 407 5.15 18.90 -12.30
C MET A 407 5.51 19.27 -10.87
N THR A 408 5.15 20.48 -10.44
CA THR A 408 5.43 20.99 -9.10
C THR A 408 4.17 21.52 -8.44
N GLY A 409 4.11 21.38 -7.12
CA GLY A 409 2.97 21.87 -6.35
C GLY A 409 2.98 21.38 -4.90
N ASN A 410 1.80 21.39 -4.30
CA ASN A 410 1.55 20.89 -2.96
C ASN A 410 0.36 19.93 -2.98
N VAL A 411 0.47 18.79 -2.31
CA VAL A 411 -0.56 17.73 -2.32
C VAL A 411 -1.90 18.24 -1.75
N ALA A 412 -1.86 19.05 -0.68
CA ALA A 412 -3.08 19.60 -0.12
C ALA A 412 -3.81 20.53 -1.11
N GLU A 413 -3.06 21.36 -1.82
CA GLU A 413 -3.60 22.25 -2.85
C GLU A 413 -4.08 21.47 -4.09
N LEU A 414 -3.30 20.47 -4.53
CA LEU A 414 -3.63 19.64 -5.69
C LEU A 414 -4.99 18.96 -5.48
N PHE A 415 -5.17 18.27 -4.36
CA PHE A 415 -6.42 17.55 -4.08
C PHE A 415 -7.58 18.48 -3.69
N ALA A 416 -7.30 19.68 -3.19
CA ALA A 416 -8.34 20.70 -3.00
C ALA A 416 -8.87 21.28 -4.32
N ARG A 417 -8.11 21.15 -5.42
CA ARG A 417 -8.45 21.66 -6.75
C ARG A 417 -8.95 20.59 -7.71
N VAL A 418 -9.22 19.37 -7.24
CA VAL A 418 -9.82 18.31 -8.07
C VAL A 418 -11.25 18.72 -8.43
N GLU A 419 -11.55 18.71 -9.73
CA GLU A 419 -12.86 19.02 -10.28
C GLU A 419 -13.68 17.77 -10.56
N GLN A 420 -13.02 16.70 -11.03
CA GLN A 420 -13.64 15.43 -11.36
C GLN A 420 -12.69 14.27 -11.04
N VAL A 421 -13.29 13.14 -10.69
CA VAL A 421 -12.61 11.87 -10.43
C VAL A 421 -13.09 10.83 -11.42
N GLY A 422 -12.16 10.08 -12.00
CA GLY A 422 -12.44 9.05 -12.99
C GLY A 422 -13.10 7.80 -12.42
N SER A 423 -13.72 7.02 -13.28
CA SER A 423 -14.34 5.73 -12.95
C SER A 423 -13.29 4.62 -12.80
N ASP A 424 -12.24 4.68 -13.60
CA ASP A 424 -11.25 3.63 -13.73
C ASP A 424 -10.12 3.83 -12.75
N ARG A 425 -9.83 2.77 -12.02
CA ARG A 425 -8.81 2.76 -10.98
C ARG A 425 -7.84 1.61 -11.21
N VAL A 426 -6.56 1.92 -11.15
CA VAL A 426 -5.48 0.94 -11.21
C VAL A 426 -4.95 0.71 -9.81
N ILE A 427 -4.78 -0.55 -9.43
CA ILE A 427 -4.15 -0.93 -8.17
C ILE A 427 -2.65 -1.08 -8.42
N ASN A 428 -1.84 -0.33 -7.66
CA ASN A 428 -0.41 -0.57 -7.60
C ASN A 428 -0.10 -1.50 -6.41
N PRO A 429 0.24 -2.76 -6.64
CA PRO A 429 0.46 -3.73 -5.59
C PRO A 429 1.80 -3.54 -4.87
N LEU A 430 2.64 -2.62 -5.31
CA LEU A 430 4.00 -2.42 -4.77
C LEU A 430 4.74 -3.75 -4.61
N VAL A 431 4.79 -4.53 -5.68
CA VAL A 431 5.30 -5.93 -5.71
C VAL A 431 6.69 -6.08 -5.05
N MET A 432 7.47 -4.99 -5.05
CA MET A 432 8.79 -4.97 -4.45
C MET A 432 8.76 -5.04 -2.91
N TYR A 433 7.68 -4.56 -2.27
CA TYR A 433 7.62 -4.41 -0.82
C TYR A 433 6.63 -5.35 -0.13
N ASP A 434 5.67 -5.91 -0.89
CA ASP A 434 4.64 -6.86 -0.41
C ASP A 434 3.93 -6.46 0.91
N SER A 435 3.84 -5.15 1.21
CA SER A 435 3.38 -4.67 2.52
C SER A 435 2.06 -3.92 2.50
N TYR A 436 1.76 -3.19 1.42
CA TYR A 436 0.50 -2.47 1.24
C TYR A 436 0.25 -2.22 -0.25
N THR A 437 -0.94 -1.74 -0.59
CA THR A 437 -1.27 -1.31 -1.95
C THR A 437 -1.74 0.14 -1.95
N VAL A 438 -1.59 0.80 -3.07
CA VAL A 438 -2.23 2.09 -3.34
C VAL A 438 -3.10 1.99 -4.57
N SER A 439 -4.20 2.74 -4.58
CA SER A 439 -5.12 2.75 -5.70
C SER A 439 -5.80 4.10 -5.82
N GLY A 440 -5.68 4.72 -6.99
CA GLY A 440 -6.34 5.98 -7.29
C GLY A 440 -6.80 6.02 -8.74
N PRO A 441 -7.97 6.61 -9.03
CA PRO A 441 -8.45 6.84 -10.38
C PRO A 441 -7.74 8.02 -11.03
N ALA A 442 -7.87 8.13 -12.35
CA ALA A 442 -7.53 9.39 -13.04
C ALA A 442 -8.34 10.54 -12.48
N MET A 443 -7.81 11.77 -12.53
CA MET A 443 -8.52 12.94 -12.03
C MET A 443 -8.21 14.20 -12.82
N LEU A 444 -9.21 15.07 -12.97
CA LEU A 444 -9.09 16.41 -13.53
C LEU A 444 -8.87 17.41 -12.40
N VAL A 445 -7.81 18.18 -12.48
CA VAL A 445 -7.47 19.24 -11.54
C VAL A 445 -7.48 20.61 -12.19
N LYS A 446 -7.97 21.61 -11.47
CA LYS A 446 -8.15 22.97 -11.96
C LYS A 446 -6.85 23.65 -12.38
N SER A 447 -5.76 23.35 -11.66
CA SER A 447 -4.45 23.96 -11.97
C SER A 447 -3.31 23.09 -11.46
N LEU A 448 -2.31 22.91 -12.32
CA LEU A 448 -1.04 22.24 -12.04
C LEU A 448 0.07 23.03 -12.72
N LYS A 449 1.16 23.29 -11.98
CA LYS A 449 2.33 23.96 -12.55
C LYS A 449 3.24 22.93 -13.21
N ILE A 450 3.55 23.17 -14.47
CA ILE A 450 4.49 22.39 -15.29
C ILE A 450 5.68 23.29 -15.65
N SER A 451 6.88 22.80 -15.44
CA SER A 451 8.14 23.41 -15.87
C SER A 451 8.91 22.42 -16.76
N GLY A 452 9.72 22.92 -17.66
CA GLY A 452 10.58 22.16 -18.58
C GLY A 452 12.04 22.53 -18.38
#